data_9233b99f460966fc02b63f8a6873e151
#
_entry.id   9233b99f460966fc02b63f8a6873e151
#
_cell.length_a   1.000
_cell.length_b   1.000
_cell.length_c   1.000
_cell.angle_alpha   90.00
_cell.angle_beta   90.00
_cell.angle_gamma   90.00
#
_symmetry.space_group_name_H-M   'P 1'
#
loop_
_entity.id
_entity.type
_entity.pdbx_description
1 polymer ?
#
loop_
_entity_poly.entity_id
_entity_poly.type
_entity_poly.pdbx_seq_one_letter_code
_entity_poly.pdbx_strand_id
1 'polypeptide(L)'
;MNFSFFNKQWSSEIHTKWDNSWYDNAYFGPDGVEIKSDRIDLCIKEIPRRFKKPDIYEVETGGQIKEWCCGELIGEECSYGTYTWQVKMPSAPGLWPALWLCGAKSWPPEIDLIEGYTRKKGGYVKNIFSTKLETNAHYRKELKNGTHIALGAKAIPTIIYWLYKRDIDEYKLIWHKDYISMYFNGYRIRTIKDKNLLNDLNDKALMYPIMNIMVTNDFKFDKNQINQYSLKVYKFEHKPFPTKMLFYHGENIN
;
A
#
# COMPACT_ATOMS: atom_id res chain seq x y z
N MET A 1 -2.01 -16.96 -7.73
CA MET A 1 -0.73 -17.13 -8.44
C MET A 1 0.39 -16.90 -7.45
N ASN A 2 1.36 -17.83 -7.36
CA ASN A 2 2.55 -17.68 -6.51
C ASN A 2 3.80 -17.67 -7.41
N PHE A 3 4.74 -16.78 -7.16
CA PHE A 3 5.98 -16.66 -7.95
C PHE A 3 7.08 -15.93 -7.16
N SER A 4 8.34 -16.13 -7.60
CA SER A 4 9.50 -15.44 -7.03
C SER A 4 9.90 -14.24 -7.89
N PHE A 5 10.06 -13.07 -7.27
CA PHE A 5 10.62 -11.87 -7.89
C PHE A 5 11.28 -10.99 -6.82
N PHE A 6 12.31 -10.22 -7.16
CA PHE A 6 13.07 -9.42 -6.20
C PHE A 6 13.65 -10.23 -5.02
N ASN A 7 14.02 -11.51 -5.25
CA ASN A 7 14.47 -12.45 -4.22
C ASN A 7 13.46 -12.66 -3.08
N LYS A 8 12.16 -12.56 -3.37
CA LYS A 8 11.03 -12.77 -2.46
C LYS A 8 9.95 -13.59 -3.13
N GLN A 9 9.16 -14.29 -2.33
CA GLN A 9 7.93 -14.91 -2.78
C GLN A 9 6.78 -13.93 -2.75
N TRP A 10 5.95 -13.97 -3.76
CA TRP A 10 4.78 -13.13 -3.93
C TRP A 10 3.56 -13.97 -4.26
N SER A 11 2.41 -13.56 -3.76
CA SER A 11 1.13 -14.11 -4.15
C SER A 11 0.21 -13.04 -4.73
N SER A 12 -0.66 -13.47 -5.63
CA SER A 12 -1.79 -12.69 -6.12
C SER A 12 -3.00 -13.64 -6.21
N GLU A 13 -4.08 -13.25 -5.57
CA GLU A 13 -5.31 -14.04 -5.45
C GLU A 13 -6.53 -13.24 -5.88
N ILE A 14 -7.60 -13.93 -6.25
CA ILE A 14 -8.86 -13.28 -6.57
C ILE A 14 -9.61 -13.00 -5.28
N HIS A 15 -9.77 -11.74 -4.93
CA HIS A 15 -10.48 -11.35 -3.72
C HIS A 15 -10.99 -9.89 -3.76
N THR A 16 -11.81 -9.59 -2.77
CA THR A 16 -12.36 -8.27 -2.48
C THR A 16 -12.13 -7.88 -1.01
N LYS A 17 -11.07 -8.42 -0.39
CA LYS A 17 -10.80 -8.28 1.07
C LYS A 17 -10.71 -6.83 1.56
N TRP A 18 -10.20 -5.94 0.69
CA TRP A 18 -10.02 -4.52 0.98
C TRP A 18 -11.18 -3.68 0.43
N ASP A 19 -12.22 -4.38 -0.07
CA ASP A 19 -13.40 -3.74 -0.64
C ASP A 19 -14.16 -3.01 0.46
N ASN A 20 -14.35 -1.76 0.23
CA ASN A 20 -15.31 -0.95 0.98
C ASN A 20 -16.30 -0.36 -0.03
N SER A 21 -17.37 0.23 0.43
CA SER A 21 -18.45 0.80 -0.42
C SER A 21 -17.98 1.83 -1.46
N TRP A 22 -16.70 2.23 -1.43
CA TRP A 22 -16.08 3.18 -2.35
C TRP A 22 -15.57 2.54 -3.65
N TYR A 23 -15.46 1.18 -3.71
CA TYR A 23 -14.82 0.44 -4.82
C TYR A 23 -15.70 -0.69 -5.34
N ASP A 24 -17.00 -0.41 -5.44
CA ASP A 24 -18.00 -1.44 -5.77
C ASP A 24 -17.77 -2.14 -7.11
N ASN A 25 -16.96 -1.58 -8.01
CA ASN A 25 -16.82 -2.07 -9.38
C ASN A 25 -15.46 -2.73 -9.68
N ALA A 26 -14.62 -3.01 -8.67
CA ALA A 26 -13.30 -3.60 -8.86
C ALA A 26 -13.02 -4.75 -7.88
N TYR A 27 -12.07 -5.61 -8.25
CA TYR A 27 -11.55 -6.71 -7.44
C TYR A 27 -10.06 -6.88 -7.70
N PHE A 28 -9.34 -7.53 -6.79
CA PHE A 28 -7.95 -7.92 -7.02
C PHE A 28 -7.86 -9.29 -7.66
N GLY A 29 -6.85 -9.49 -8.52
CA GLY A 29 -6.64 -10.78 -9.15
C GLY A 29 -5.34 -10.87 -9.96
N PRO A 30 -4.87 -12.11 -10.20
CA PRO A 30 -3.63 -12.37 -10.92
C PRO A 30 -3.64 -11.88 -12.37
N ASP A 31 -4.80 -11.73 -12.99
CA ASP A 31 -4.91 -11.16 -14.33
C ASP A 31 -4.46 -9.70 -14.39
N GLY A 32 -4.51 -8.98 -13.23
CA GLY A 32 -3.97 -7.63 -13.08
C GLY A 32 -2.45 -7.58 -12.89
N VAL A 33 -1.73 -8.72 -12.88
CA VAL A 33 -0.29 -8.78 -12.65
C VAL A 33 0.44 -9.20 -13.92
N GLU A 34 1.36 -8.38 -14.41
CA GLU A 34 2.21 -8.69 -15.56
C GLU A 34 3.68 -8.72 -15.14
N ILE A 35 4.28 -9.91 -15.22
CA ILE A 35 5.71 -10.10 -14.91
C ILE A 35 6.52 -9.82 -16.19
N LYS A 36 7.42 -8.86 -16.12
CA LYS A 36 8.39 -8.51 -17.17
C LYS A 36 9.78 -9.00 -16.76
N SER A 37 10.76 -8.91 -17.64
CA SER A 37 12.14 -9.31 -17.34
C SER A 37 12.83 -8.43 -16.27
N ASP A 38 12.45 -7.15 -16.20
CA ASP A 38 13.08 -6.12 -15.38
C ASP A 38 12.15 -5.52 -14.31
N ARG A 39 10.86 -5.85 -14.32
CA ARG A 39 9.85 -5.26 -13.43
C ARG A 39 8.57 -6.08 -13.37
N ILE A 40 7.71 -5.69 -12.48
CA ILE A 40 6.31 -6.14 -12.44
C ILE A 40 5.40 -4.94 -12.71
N ASP A 41 4.44 -5.11 -13.61
CA ASP A 41 3.40 -4.13 -13.86
C ASP A 41 2.11 -4.58 -13.17
N LEU A 42 1.62 -3.81 -12.20
CA LEU A 42 0.30 -3.99 -11.61
C LEU A 42 -0.68 -3.14 -12.39
N CYS A 43 -1.57 -3.82 -13.12
CA CYS A 43 -2.41 -3.25 -14.15
C CYS A 43 -3.88 -3.24 -13.73
N ILE A 44 -4.68 -2.43 -14.42
CA ILE A 44 -6.13 -2.48 -14.40
C ILE A 44 -6.60 -3.06 -15.72
N LYS A 45 -7.42 -4.11 -15.66
CA LYS A 45 -7.98 -4.77 -16.84
C LYS A 45 -9.49 -4.89 -16.72
N GLU A 46 -10.19 -4.67 -17.82
CA GLU A 46 -11.63 -4.90 -17.92
C GLU A 46 -11.88 -6.40 -18.04
N ILE A 47 -12.15 -7.05 -16.92
CA ILE A 47 -12.43 -8.48 -16.83
C ILE A 47 -13.61 -8.64 -15.87
N PRO A 48 -14.85 -8.56 -16.37
CA PRO A 48 -16.04 -8.65 -15.53
C PRO A 48 -16.11 -9.99 -14.81
N ARG A 49 -16.32 -9.95 -13.49
CA ARG A 49 -16.46 -11.14 -12.65
C ARG A 49 -17.61 -10.98 -11.66
N ARG A 50 -18.41 -12.02 -11.53
CA ARG A 50 -19.48 -12.07 -10.53
C ARG A 50 -18.94 -12.59 -9.20
N PHE A 51 -19.14 -11.81 -8.14
CA PHE A 51 -18.84 -12.18 -6.75
C PHE A 51 -20.14 -12.45 -6.01
N LYS A 52 -20.18 -13.54 -5.24
CA LYS A 52 -21.21 -13.72 -4.22
C LYS A 52 -20.87 -12.74 -3.09
N LYS A 53 -21.86 -12.14 -2.45
CA LYS A 53 -21.64 -11.34 -1.24
C LYS A 53 -20.89 -12.22 -0.23
N PRO A 54 -19.84 -11.72 0.44
CA PRO A 54 -19.27 -12.46 1.56
C PRO A 54 -20.34 -12.66 2.62
N ASP A 55 -20.39 -13.86 3.21
CA ASP A 55 -21.40 -14.37 4.15
C ASP A 55 -21.43 -13.65 5.52
N ILE A 56 -21.24 -12.34 5.57
CA ILE A 56 -21.29 -11.57 6.82
C ILE A 56 -22.74 -11.15 7.17
N TYR A 57 -23.62 -11.14 6.20
CA TYR A 57 -25.05 -10.93 6.41
C TYR A 57 -25.85 -11.81 5.43
N GLU A 58 -26.56 -12.78 5.94
CA GLU A 58 -27.50 -13.63 5.21
C GLU A 58 -28.62 -12.78 4.58
N VAL A 59 -28.36 -12.20 3.42
CA VAL A 59 -29.40 -11.74 2.53
C VAL A 59 -29.05 -12.24 1.14
N GLU A 60 -29.81 -13.19 0.65
CA GLU A 60 -29.80 -13.69 -0.74
C GLU A 60 -30.14 -12.57 -1.74
N THR A 61 -29.19 -11.73 -2.03
CA THR A 61 -29.31 -10.81 -3.17
C THR A 61 -28.21 -11.15 -4.16
N GLY A 62 -28.60 -11.40 -5.42
CA GLY A 62 -27.76 -11.85 -6.52
C GLY A 62 -26.41 -11.16 -6.57
N GLY A 63 -25.33 -11.97 -6.72
CA GLY A 63 -23.95 -11.51 -6.62
C GLY A 63 -23.65 -10.30 -7.50
N GLN A 64 -22.80 -9.42 -6.99
CA GLN A 64 -22.39 -8.18 -7.66
C GLN A 64 -21.39 -8.52 -8.79
N ILE A 65 -21.58 -7.93 -9.96
CA ILE A 65 -20.58 -7.97 -11.03
C ILE A 65 -19.61 -6.81 -10.80
N LYS A 66 -18.31 -7.13 -10.70
CA LYS A 66 -17.23 -6.17 -10.69
C LYS A 66 -16.53 -6.19 -12.05
N GLU A 67 -16.35 -5.05 -12.67
CA GLU A 67 -15.87 -4.92 -14.05
C GLU A 67 -14.34 -4.93 -14.13
N TRP A 68 -13.67 -4.44 -13.09
CA TRP A 68 -12.23 -4.16 -13.14
C TRP A 68 -11.45 -5.16 -12.31
N CYS A 69 -10.54 -5.90 -12.96
CA CYS A 69 -9.48 -6.65 -12.30
C CYS A 69 -8.27 -5.74 -12.06
N CYS A 70 -7.91 -5.56 -10.80
CA CYS A 70 -6.80 -4.73 -10.35
C CYS A 70 -5.65 -5.60 -9.88
N GLY A 71 -4.40 -5.18 -10.19
CA GLY A 71 -3.20 -5.89 -9.78
C GLY A 71 -2.89 -5.68 -8.30
N GLU A 72 -2.62 -6.78 -7.59
CA GLU A 72 -2.11 -6.78 -6.22
C GLU A 72 -1.05 -7.85 -6.04
N LEU A 73 -0.04 -7.54 -5.23
CA LEU A 73 0.98 -8.47 -4.75
C LEU A 73 1.04 -8.43 -3.24
N ILE A 74 0.96 -9.61 -2.63
CA ILE A 74 1.17 -9.84 -1.21
C ILE A 74 2.48 -10.62 -1.07
N GLY A 75 3.45 -10.05 -0.36
CA GLY A 75 4.75 -10.69 -0.11
C GLY A 75 4.76 -11.57 1.12
N GLU A 76 5.87 -12.26 1.35
CA GLU A 76 6.11 -13.03 2.58
C GLU A 76 6.14 -12.13 3.80
N GLU A 77 5.77 -12.69 4.95
CA GLU A 77 5.85 -12.03 6.24
C GLU A 77 7.25 -11.47 6.51
N CYS A 78 7.28 -10.21 6.90
CA CYS A 78 8.47 -9.47 7.27
C CYS A 78 8.29 -8.79 8.62
N SER A 79 9.41 -8.52 9.31
CA SER A 79 9.42 -7.80 10.58
C SER A 79 10.20 -6.48 10.47
N TYR A 80 10.66 -5.95 11.59
CA TYR A 80 11.46 -4.73 11.65
C TYR A 80 12.60 -4.70 10.62
N GLY A 81 12.82 -3.56 10.03
CA GLY A 81 13.85 -3.38 9.01
C GLY A 81 13.65 -2.15 8.16
N THR A 82 14.42 -2.11 7.09
CA THR A 82 14.28 -1.11 6.02
C THR A 82 13.62 -1.77 4.82
N TYR A 83 12.53 -1.18 4.38
CA TYR A 83 11.80 -1.56 3.17
C TYR A 83 12.04 -0.50 2.10
N THR A 84 12.36 -0.92 0.91
CA THR A 84 12.62 -0.01 -0.21
C THR A 84 11.86 -0.48 -1.45
N TRP A 85 11.06 0.40 -2.01
CA TRP A 85 10.40 0.21 -3.30
C TRP A 85 10.94 1.22 -4.31
N GLN A 86 11.18 0.77 -5.54
CA GLN A 86 11.42 1.64 -6.68
C GLN A 86 10.30 1.43 -7.69
N VAL A 87 9.49 2.47 -7.89
CA VAL A 87 8.27 2.36 -8.66
C VAL A 87 8.07 3.55 -9.59
N LYS A 88 7.37 3.31 -10.68
CA LYS A 88 6.75 4.37 -11.48
C LYS A 88 5.25 4.35 -11.20
N MET A 89 4.78 5.42 -10.54
CA MET A 89 3.37 5.57 -10.19
C MET A 89 2.51 5.78 -11.44
N PRO A 90 1.29 5.20 -11.49
CA PRO A 90 0.33 5.50 -12.54
C PRO A 90 -0.10 6.96 -12.49
N SER A 91 -0.60 7.51 -13.58
CA SER A 91 -0.95 8.93 -13.66
C SER A 91 -2.34 9.21 -14.24
N ALA A 92 -3.02 8.21 -14.79
CA ALA A 92 -4.37 8.39 -15.31
C ALA A 92 -5.38 8.72 -14.18
N PRO A 93 -6.47 9.43 -14.48
CA PRO A 93 -7.48 9.79 -13.49
C PRO A 93 -8.18 8.58 -12.86
N GLY A 94 -8.57 8.71 -11.59
CA GLY A 94 -9.39 7.72 -10.90
C GLY A 94 -8.63 6.47 -10.41
N LEU A 95 -7.30 6.55 -10.26
CA LEU A 95 -6.46 5.46 -9.78
C LEU A 95 -6.06 5.64 -8.32
N TRP A 96 -5.87 4.53 -7.65
CA TRP A 96 -5.39 4.47 -6.28
C TRP A 96 -4.32 3.37 -6.12
N PRO A 97 -3.05 3.69 -6.44
CA PRO A 97 -1.91 2.83 -6.10
C PRO A 97 -1.56 2.95 -4.61
N ALA A 98 -1.09 1.85 -4.02
CA ALA A 98 -0.60 1.81 -2.64
C ALA A 98 0.63 0.91 -2.50
N LEU A 99 1.52 1.31 -1.55
CA LEU A 99 2.65 0.54 -1.05
C LEU A 99 2.53 0.55 0.47
N TRP A 100 2.27 -0.61 1.08
CA TRP A 100 1.88 -0.68 2.48
C TRP A 100 2.28 -1.98 3.16
N LEU A 101 2.16 -2.02 4.47
CA LEU A 101 2.33 -3.21 5.30
C LEU A 101 1.04 -3.49 6.05
N CYS A 102 0.61 -4.75 6.07
CA CYS A 102 -0.58 -5.22 6.77
C CYS A 102 -0.20 -6.28 7.80
N GLY A 103 -0.79 -6.21 8.99
CA GLY A 103 -0.57 -7.19 10.05
C GLY A 103 -0.92 -8.61 9.62
N ALA A 104 0.04 -9.54 9.80
CA ALA A 104 -0.13 -10.93 9.36
C ALA A 104 -1.20 -11.71 10.14
N LYS A 105 -1.44 -11.36 11.40
CA LYS A 105 -2.39 -12.05 12.27
C LYS A 105 -3.76 -11.40 12.32
N SER A 106 -3.83 -10.10 12.11
CA SER A 106 -5.08 -9.33 12.17
C SER A 106 -4.92 -7.96 11.55
N TRP A 107 -6.01 -7.35 11.15
CA TRP A 107 -6.12 -5.92 10.84
C TRP A 107 -6.89 -5.20 11.96
N PRO A 108 -6.47 -4.01 12.45
CA PRO A 108 -5.12 -3.46 12.31
C PRO A 108 -4.07 -4.37 12.97
N PRO A 109 -2.75 -4.09 12.87
CA PRO A 109 -2.12 -2.85 12.44
C PRO A 109 -1.88 -2.75 10.93
N GLU A 110 -1.68 -1.51 10.43
CA GLU A 110 -1.35 -1.19 9.05
C GLU A 110 -0.40 0.01 8.99
N ILE A 111 0.52 0.00 8.04
CA ILE A 111 1.43 1.11 7.77
C ILE A 111 1.38 1.43 6.27
N ASP A 112 0.79 2.56 5.91
CA ASP A 112 0.74 3.04 4.53
C ASP A 112 1.95 3.90 4.26
N LEU A 113 2.96 3.33 3.60
CA LEU A 113 4.13 4.09 3.18
C LEU A 113 3.73 5.16 2.18
N ILE A 114 2.86 4.80 1.25
CA ILE A 114 2.25 5.73 0.32
C ILE A 114 0.94 5.17 -0.23
N GLU A 115 -0.08 6.02 -0.24
CA GLU A 115 -1.32 5.86 -0.97
C GLU A 115 -1.47 7.04 -1.92
N GLY A 116 -1.87 6.78 -3.16
CA GLY A 116 -1.97 7.81 -4.17
C GLY A 116 -3.38 7.89 -4.75
N TYR A 117 -3.99 9.08 -4.74
CA TYR A 117 -5.28 9.31 -5.37
C TYR A 117 -5.10 10.24 -6.56
N THR A 118 -5.16 9.69 -7.78
CA THR A 118 -5.06 10.51 -8.97
C THR A 118 -6.32 11.39 -9.14
N ARG A 119 -6.12 12.60 -9.60
CA ARG A 119 -7.20 13.57 -9.79
C ARG A 119 -7.91 13.40 -11.13
N LYS A 120 -9.07 14.06 -11.28
CA LYS A 120 -9.86 14.07 -12.53
C LYS A 120 -9.08 14.51 -13.77
N LYS A 121 -8.00 15.31 -13.58
CA LYS A 121 -7.09 15.72 -14.68
C LYS A 121 -5.84 14.86 -14.79
N GLY A 122 -5.76 13.79 -14.01
CA GLY A 122 -4.56 12.96 -13.87
C GLY A 122 -3.53 13.55 -12.91
N GLY A 123 -2.56 12.70 -12.51
CA GLY A 123 -1.48 13.06 -11.59
C GLY A 123 -1.94 13.33 -10.15
N TYR A 124 -0.99 13.67 -9.28
CA TYR A 124 -1.17 13.71 -7.82
C TYR A 124 -1.21 15.11 -7.22
N VAL A 125 -0.87 16.15 -7.98
CA VAL A 125 -0.84 17.51 -7.43
C VAL A 125 -2.25 17.99 -7.11
N LYS A 126 -2.52 18.24 -5.83
CA LYS A 126 -3.81 18.77 -5.34
C LYS A 126 -3.88 20.29 -5.48
N ASN A 127 -2.84 20.97 -5.02
CA ASN A 127 -2.67 22.41 -5.08
C ASN A 127 -1.19 22.79 -4.89
N ILE A 128 -0.87 24.06 -4.74
CA ILE A 128 0.53 24.54 -4.56
C ILE A 128 1.19 24.04 -3.26
N PHE A 129 0.42 23.55 -2.28
CA PHE A 129 0.93 23.14 -0.97
C PHE A 129 0.99 21.61 -0.80
N SER A 130 0.10 20.86 -1.46
CA SER A 130 -0.13 19.46 -1.14
C SER A 130 -0.43 18.61 -2.38
N THR A 131 0.07 17.38 -2.36
CA THR A 131 -0.29 16.33 -3.30
C THR A 131 -1.43 15.45 -2.74
N LYS A 132 -1.83 14.44 -3.51
CA LYS A 132 -2.67 13.31 -3.13
C LYS A 132 -1.84 12.01 -3.01
N LEU A 133 -0.55 12.15 -2.74
CA LEU A 133 0.33 11.08 -2.28
C LEU A 133 0.45 11.22 -0.76
N GLU A 134 -0.12 10.30 -0.02
CA GLU A 134 -0.34 10.42 1.41
C GLU A 134 0.23 9.19 2.15
N THR A 135 0.79 9.40 3.33
CA THR A 135 1.22 8.33 4.25
C THR A 135 0.21 8.21 5.39
N ASN A 136 -0.03 7.01 5.88
CA ASN A 136 -0.90 6.79 7.03
C ASN A 136 -0.39 5.67 7.94
N ALA A 137 -1.07 5.42 9.05
CA ALA A 137 -0.92 4.21 9.85
C ALA A 137 -2.19 3.98 10.66
N HIS A 138 -2.55 2.72 10.83
CA HIS A 138 -3.72 2.28 11.56
C HIS A 138 -3.32 1.32 12.67
N TYR A 139 -3.92 1.48 13.86
CA TYR A 139 -3.70 0.59 14.99
C TYR A 139 -5.00 0.36 15.77
N ARG A 140 -5.01 -0.69 16.57
CA ARG A 140 -6.12 -0.98 17.46
C ARG A 140 -5.92 -0.23 18.76
N LYS A 141 -6.92 0.53 19.16
CA LYS A 141 -7.06 1.03 20.51
C LYS A 141 -8.25 0.32 21.14
N GLU A 142 -8.03 -0.28 22.28
CA GLU A 142 -9.13 -0.78 23.12
C GLU A 142 -9.99 0.41 23.56
N LEU A 143 -10.98 0.68 22.77
CA LEU A 143 -12.13 1.50 23.14
C LEU A 143 -13.26 0.54 23.44
N LYS A 144 -14.16 0.89 24.34
CA LYS A 144 -15.33 0.08 24.72
C LYS A 144 -16.14 -0.49 23.53
N ASN A 145 -15.87 -0.06 22.30
CA ASN A 145 -16.58 -0.43 21.07
C ASN A 145 -15.67 -1.02 19.98
N GLY A 146 -14.45 -1.44 20.27
CA GLY A 146 -13.60 -2.17 19.30
C GLY A 146 -13.14 -1.36 18.07
N THR A 147 -13.06 -0.05 18.14
CA THR A 147 -12.71 0.84 17.01
C THR A 147 -11.21 0.85 16.76
N HIS A 148 -10.81 0.77 15.47
CA HIS A 148 -9.45 1.08 15.07
C HIS A 148 -9.22 2.60 15.03
N ILE A 149 -7.97 3.02 15.13
CA ILE A 149 -7.56 4.42 15.03
C ILE A 149 -6.61 4.60 13.85
N ALA A 150 -6.94 5.53 12.96
CA ALA A 150 -6.03 6.06 11.97
C ALA A 150 -5.28 7.26 12.57
N LEU A 151 -3.96 7.32 12.39
CA LEU A 151 -3.15 8.48 12.83
C LEU A 151 -3.36 9.72 11.95
N GLY A 152 -4.16 9.59 10.90
CA GLY A 152 -4.43 10.63 9.92
C GLY A 152 -3.38 10.71 8.82
N ALA A 153 -3.85 10.92 7.63
CA ALA A 153 -3.04 11.01 6.43
C ALA A 153 -2.12 12.24 6.46
N LYS A 154 -0.87 12.05 6.01
CA LYS A 154 0.09 13.13 5.80
C LYS A 154 0.55 13.13 4.35
N ALA A 155 0.15 14.15 3.61
CA ALA A 155 0.50 14.32 2.20
C ALA A 155 1.98 14.71 2.02
N ILE A 156 2.57 14.30 0.90
CA ILE A 156 3.84 14.86 0.42
C ILE A 156 3.59 16.32 0.00
N PRO A 157 4.33 17.31 0.52
CA PRO A 157 4.20 18.69 0.06
C PRO A 157 4.50 18.82 -1.43
N THR A 158 3.75 19.63 -2.16
CA THR A 158 3.90 19.79 -3.62
C THR A 158 5.31 20.23 -4.02
N ILE A 159 5.91 21.14 -3.26
CA ILE A 159 7.28 21.59 -3.51
C ILE A 159 8.28 20.43 -3.39
N ILE A 160 8.13 19.58 -2.37
CA ILE A 160 8.97 18.39 -2.17
C ILE A 160 8.76 17.39 -3.32
N TYR A 161 7.51 17.18 -3.70
CA TYR A 161 7.20 16.31 -4.84
C TYR A 161 7.91 16.79 -6.12
N TRP A 162 7.82 18.07 -6.49
CA TRP A 162 8.46 18.60 -7.69
C TRP A 162 9.98 18.61 -7.63
N LEU A 163 10.57 18.92 -6.48
CA LEU A 163 12.02 18.97 -6.32
C LEU A 163 12.67 17.58 -6.35
N TYR A 164 11.98 16.55 -5.86
CA TYR A 164 12.56 15.22 -5.67
C TYR A 164 12.02 14.16 -6.62
N LYS A 165 10.88 14.39 -7.31
CA LYS A 165 10.28 13.44 -8.27
C LYS A 165 11.27 13.02 -9.35
N ARG A 166 11.24 11.70 -9.64
CA ARG A 166 12.03 11.06 -10.70
C ARG A 166 11.11 10.30 -11.66
N ASP A 167 11.66 9.71 -12.72
CA ASP A 167 10.89 8.80 -13.57
C ASP A 167 10.54 7.50 -12.84
N ILE A 168 11.51 6.97 -12.07
CA ILE A 168 11.32 5.88 -11.11
C ILE A 168 11.57 6.46 -9.72
N ASP A 169 10.53 6.55 -8.92
CA ASP A 169 10.59 7.09 -7.57
C ASP A 169 10.96 6.01 -6.56
N GLU A 170 11.78 6.37 -5.57
CA GLU A 170 12.10 5.52 -4.43
C GLU A 170 11.23 5.91 -3.23
N TYR A 171 10.50 4.93 -2.71
CA TYR A 171 9.79 5.00 -1.44
C TYR A 171 10.48 4.10 -0.45
N LYS A 172 10.84 4.64 0.74
CA LYS A 172 11.54 3.89 1.78
C LYS A 172 10.82 4.02 3.11
N LEU A 173 10.63 2.88 3.76
CA LEU A 173 10.11 2.75 5.11
C LEU A 173 11.20 2.18 6.00
N ILE A 174 11.44 2.82 7.15
CA ILE A 174 12.22 2.27 8.25
C ILE A 174 11.23 1.95 9.37
N TRP A 175 11.02 0.68 9.64
CA TRP A 175 10.22 0.21 10.75
C TRP A 175 11.13 -0.30 11.86
N HIS A 176 11.29 0.53 12.89
CA HIS A 176 12.04 0.25 14.11
C HIS A 176 11.08 0.11 15.29
N LYS A 177 11.47 -0.58 16.36
CA LYS A 177 10.63 -0.74 17.57
C LYS A 177 10.22 0.58 18.21
N ASP A 178 11.03 1.63 18.08
CA ASP A 178 10.82 2.93 18.71
C ASP A 178 10.30 4.01 17.77
N TYR A 179 10.27 3.75 16.45
CA TYR A 179 9.78 4.71 15.46
C TYR A 179 9.54 4.07 14.10
N ILE A 180 8.73 4.75 13.30
CA ILE A 180 8.58 4.50 11.88
C ILE A 180 9.00 5.76 11.14
N SER A 181 9.89 5.65 10.15
CA SER A 181 10.28 6.77 9.29
C SER A 181 10.02 6.45 7.84
N MET A 182 9.43 7.40 7.12
CA MET A 182 9.02 7.27 5.73
C MET A 182 9.72 8.31 4.86
N TYR A 183 10.17 7.89 3.67
CA TYR A 183 10.98 8.71 2.78
C TYR A 183 10.48 8.62 1.34
N PHE A 184 10.59 9.73 0.63
CA PHE A 184 10.37 9.86 -0.80
C PHE A 184 11.65 10.39 -1.45
N ASN A 185 12.27 9.60 -2.33
CA ASN A 185 13.52 9.92 -3.04
C ASN A 185 14.63 10.49 -2.11
N GLY A 186 14.78 9.88 -0.93
CA GLY A 186 15.74 10.31 0.10
C GLY A 186 15.23 11.42 1.03
N TYR A 187 14.18 12.14 0.70
CA TYR A 187 13.58 13.15 1.58
C TYR A 187 12.66 12.49 2.61
N ARG A 188 12.87 12.79 3.90
CA ARG A 188 12.04 12.27 4.98
C ARG A 188 10.69 12.99 5.05
N ILE A 189 9.62 12.29 4.68
CA ILE A 189 8.25 12.84 4.64
C ILE A 189 7.53 12.72 5.97
N ARG A 190 7.80 11.65 6.75
CA ARG A 190 7.14 11.43 8.04
C ARG A 190 8.03 10.65 9.01
N THR A 191 7.91 10.96 10.30
CA THR A 191 8.36 10.10 11.40
C THR A 191 7.21 9.94 12.39
N ILE A 192 6.91 8.71 12.77
CA ILE A 192 5.87 8.33 13.73
C ILE A 192 6.56 7.77 14.96
N LYS A 193 6.20 8.31 16.15
CA LYS A 193 6.65 7.86 17.47
C LYS A 193 5.46 7.65 18.41
N ASP A 194 4.27 7.43 17.84
CA ASP A 194 3.07 7.15 18.64
C ASP A 194 3.23 5.82 19.36
N LYS A 195 3.19 5.87 20.69
CA LYS A 195 3.43 4.69 21.56
C LYS A 195 2.37 3.61 21.39
N ASN A 196 1.11 4.00 21.16
CA ASN A 196 0.03 3.01 21.02
C ASN A 196 0.20 2.21 19.71
N LEU A 197 0.51 2.90 18.60
CA LEU A 197 0.83 2.23 17.35
C LEU A 197 2.05 1.32 17.49
N LEU A 198 3.15 1.83 18.09
CA LEU A 198 4.38 1.06 18.25
C LEU A 198 4.17 -0.17 19.13
N ASN A 199 3.37 -0.07 20.17
CA ASN A 199 3.00 -1.22 21.03
C ASN A 199 2.14 -2.24 20.25
N ASP A 200 1.15 -1.81 19.47
CA ASP A 200 0.34 -2.71 18.65
C ASP A 200 1.19 -3.44 17.60
N LEU A 201 2.18 -2.74 17.01
CA LEU A 201 3.15 -3.31 16.09
C LEU A 201 4.13 -4.28 16.77
N ASN A 202 4.58 -3.96 18.00
CA ASN A 202 5.51 -4.78 18.76
C ASN A 202 4.92 -6.16 19.11
N ASP A 203 3.65 -6.21 19.45
CA ASP A 203 2.94 -7.44 19.78
C ASP A 203 2.68 -8.33 18.55
N LYS A 204 2.80 -7.74 17.35
CA LYS A 204 2.46 -8.36 16.06
C LYS A 204 3.57 -8.21 15.03
N ALA A 205 4.81 -8.40 15.45
CA ALA A 205 6.04 -8.08 14.70
C ALA A 205 6.19 -8.72 13.28
N LEU A 206 5.12 -9.31 12.73
CA LEU A 206 5.07 -9.83 11.37
C LEU A 206 3.98 -9.13 10.56
N MET A 207 4.37 -8.60 9.41
CA MET A 207 3.47 -7.92 8.48
C MET A 207 3.74 -8.36 7.04
N TYR A 208 2.71 -8.42 6.23
CA TYR A 208 2.83 -8.62 4.79
C TYR A 208 3.14 -7.30 4.10
N PRO A 209 4.21 -7.18 3.31
CA PRO A 209 4.35 -6.10 2.36
C PRO A 209 3.37 -6.29 1.21
N ILE A 210 2.59 -5.26 0.92
CA ILE A 210 1.58 -5.28 -0.12
C ILE A 210 1.81 -4.13 -1.10
N MET A 211 1.62 -4.42 -2.37
CA MET A 211 1.65 -3.45 -3.46
C MET A 211 0.39 -3.65 -4.29
N ASN A 212 -0.35 -2.61 -4.53
CA ASN A 212 -1.55 -2.71 -5.36
C ASN A 212 -1.83 -1.43 -6.14
N ILE A 213 -2.67 -1.59 -7.14
CA ILE A 213 -3.37 -0.51 -7.81
C ILE A 213 -4.87 -0.80 -7.76
N MET A 214 -5.68 0.20 -7.48
CA MET A 214 -7.14 0.12 -7.43
C MET A 214 -7.75 1.23 -8.27
N VAL A 215 -8.99 1.10 -8.67
CA VAL A 215 -9.78 2.18 -9.26
C VAL A 215 -10.67 2.83 -8.21
N THR A 216 -10.89 4.12 -8.36
CA THR A 216 -11.90 4.85 -7.59
C THR A 216 -13.21 4.92 -8.36
N ASN A 217 -14.31 5.34 -7.73
CA ASN A 217 -15.60 5.54 -8.41
C ASN A 217 -15.56 6.59 -9.53
N ASP A 218 -14.54 7.46 -9.54
CA ASP A 218 -14.30 8.44 -10.61
C ASP A 218 -13.54 7.86 -11.81
N PHE A 219 -13.14 6.57 -11.75
CA PHE A 219 -12.37 5.94 -12.81
C PHE A 219 -13.18 5.82 -14.10
N LYS A 220 -12.55 6.24 -15.19
CA LYS A 220 -13.08 6.07 -16.56
C LYS A 220 -11.96 5.55 -17.45
N PHE A 221 -12.18 4.40 -18.05
CA PHE A 221 -11.21 3.83 -18.96
C PHE A 221 -11.12 4.65 -20.25
N ASP A 222 -9.90 5.01 -20.61
CA ASP A 222 -9.56 5.61 -21.90
C ASP A 222 -8.41 4.82 -22.53
N LYS A 223 -8.70 4.12 -23.64
CA LYS A 223 -7.72 3.31 -24.37
C LYS A 223 -6.46 4.09 -24.81
N ASN A 224 -6.56 5.41 -24.94
CA ASN A 224 -5.41 6.26 -25.31
C ASN A 224 -4.45 6.48 -24.13
N GLN A 225 -4.87 6.14 -22.91
CA GLN A 225 -4.09 6.29 -21.67
C GLN A 225 -3.63 4.95 -21.08
N ILE A 226 -3.73 3.85 -21.82
CA ILE A 226 -3.47 2.48 -21.32
C ILE A 226 -2.11 2.35 -20.60
N ASN A 227 -1.08 3.04 -21.09
CA ASN A 227 0.26 3.04 -20.50
C ASN A 227 0.34 3.78 -19.15
N GLN A 228 -0.71 4.51 -18.77
CA GLN A 228 -0.80 5.28 -17.53
C GLN A 228 -1.58 4.55 -16.44
N TYR A 229 -2.13 3.36 -16.75
CA TYR A 229 -2.98 2.57 -15.84
C TYR A 229 -2.23 1.53 -15.03
N SER A 230 -0.89 1.55 -15.02
CA SER A 230 -0.12 0.56 -14.26
C SER A 230 0.80 1.19 -13.23
N LEU A 231 0.84 0.59 -12.04
CA LEU A 231 1.91 0.77 -11.08
C LEU A 231 3.06 -0.16 -11.49
N LYS A 232 4.18 0.42 -11.95
CA LYS A 232 5.35 -0.36 -12.40
C LYS A 232 6.35 -0.47 -11.27
N VAL A 233 6.63 -1.68 -10.86
CA VAL A 233 7.52 -2.00 -9.73
C VAL A 233 8.84 -2.53 -10.28
N TYR A 234 9.92 -1.77 -10.10
CA TYR A 234 11.27 -2.10 -10.57
C TYR A 234 12.12 -2.74 -9.48
N LYS A 235 11.81 -2.47 -8.20
CA LYS A 235 12.51 -3.05 -7.07
C LYS A 235 11.60 -3.13 -5.85
N PHE A 236 11.76 -4.22 -5.11
CA PHE A 236 11.41 -4.32 -3.69
C PHE A 236 12.61 -4.93 -2.95
N GLU A 237 12.95 -4.37 -1.80
CA GLU A 237 13.97 -4.90 -0.92
C GLU A 237 13.54 -4.74 0.54
N HIS A 238 13.65 -5.79 1.32
CA HIS A 238 13.56 -5.74 2.77
C HIS A 238 14.91 -6.14 3.38
N LYS A 239 15.48 -5.24 4.16
CA LYS A 239 16.69 -5.48 4.96
C LYS A 239 16.30 -5.52 6.43
N PRO A 240 16.20 -6.71 7.05
CA PRO A 240 15.88 -6.82 8.47
C PRO A 240 16.98 -6.19 9.32
N PHE A 241 16.59 -5.60 10.45
CA PHE A 241 17.57 -5.19 11.43
C PHE A 241 18.17 -6.41 12.14
N PRO A 242 19.50 -6.39 12.42
CA PRO A 242 20.11 -7.41 13.26
C PRO A 242 19.41 -7.49 14.61
N THR A 243 19.15 -8.70 15.12
CA THR A 243 18.46 -8.91 16.40
C THR A 243 19.10 -8.12 17.54
N LYS A 244 20.42 -7.96 17.52
CA LYS A 244 21.16 -7.13 18.50
C LYS A 244 20.74 -5.65 18.48
N MET A 245 20.38 -5.09 17.32
CA MET A 245 19.94 -3.67 17.23
C MET A 245 18.57 -3.42 17.87
N LEU A 246 17.74 -4.43 18.01
CA LEU A 246 16.40 -4.32 18.58
C LEU A 246 16.40 -4.24 20.11
N PHE A 247 17.50 -4.64 20.74
CA PHE A 247 17.61 -4.75 22.22
C PHE A 247 18.58 -3.74 22.87
N TYR A 248 19.28 -2.93 22.06
CA TYR A 248 20.21 -1.91 22.60
C TYR A 248 19.51 -0.57 22.85
N HIS A 249 18.77 -0.46 23.96
CA HIS A 249 18.57 0.77 24.72
C HIS A 249 18.11 0.40 26.14
N GLY A 250 19.04 0.28 27.06
CA GLY A 250 18.71 0.11 28.48
C GLY A 250 19.77 -0.46 29.40
N GLU A 251 21.04 -0.37 29.06
CA GLU A 251 22.07 -0.50 30.09
C GLU A 251 22.90 0.77 30.12
N ASN A 252 22.63 1.59 31.16
CA ASN A 252 23.53 2.66 31.59
C ASN A 252 24.89 2.04 31.85
N ILE A 253 25.88 2.47 31.14
CA ILE A 253 27.28 2.32 31.56
C ILE A 253 27.46 3.29 32.70
N ASN A 254 27.48 2.77 33.94
CA ASN A 254 28.06 3.47 35.09
C ASN A 254 29.57 3.55 34.93
#